data_96a93b2e824b70b7fcd95536b1706d65
#
_entry.id   96a93b2e824b70b7fcd95536b1706d65
#
_cell.length_a   1.000
_cell.length_b   1.000
_cell.length_c   1.000
_cell.angle_alpha   90.00
_cell.angle_beta   90.00
_cell.angle_gamma   90.00
#
_symmetry.space_group_name_H-M   'P 1'
#
loop_
_entity.id
_entity.type
_entity.pdbx_description
1 polymer ?
#
loop_
_entity_poly.entity_id
_entity_poly.type
_entity_poly.pdbx_seq_one_letter_code
_entity_poly.pdbx_strand_id
1 'polypeptide(L)'
;MKLFKAFLPVMLIFFGCNATDTYDVLIRNGNIADGSGSPAFRGDIGIMSDTIAAIGDLRKAGGKTEIDASGMTVAPGFINMLSWAVESLIEDGRSMGDIVQGVTLEVLG
;
A
#
# COMPACT_ATOMS: atom_id res chain seq x y z
N MET A 1 68.14 19.07 -0.69
CA MET A 1 67.40 17.79 -0.79
C MET A 1 65.95 18.06 -0.38
N LYS A 2 65.06 18.29 -1.37
CA LYS A 2 63.67 18.69 -1.11
C LYS A 2 62.80 17.43 -1.19
N LEU A 3 62.23 17.01 -0.03
CA LEU A 3 61.24 15.92 0.03
C LEU A 3 59.90 16.42 -0.53
N PHE A 4 59.53 15.90 -1.68
CA PHE A 4 58.22 16.07 -2.28
C PHE A 4 57.25 15.09 -1.62
N LYS A 5 56.42 15.57 -0.67
CA LYS A 5 55.34 14.75 -0.08
C LYS A 5 54.20 14.69 -1.09
N ALA A 6 54.07 13.54 -1.76
CA ALA A 6 52.93 13.26 -2.59
C ALA A 6 51.68 13.02 -1.69
N PHE A 7 50.74 13.97 -1.75
CA PHE A 7 49.45 13.87 -1.10
C PHE A 7 48.52 13.10 -2.03
N LEU A 8 48.28 11.84 -1.71
CA LEU A 8 47.36 10.98 -2.47
C LEU A 8 45.93 11.23 -1.97
N PRO A 9 44.99 11.79 -2.77
CA PRO A 9 43.62 11.94 -2.33
C PRO A 9 42.94 10.57 -2.32
N VAL A 10 42.57 10.10 -1.14
CA VAL A 10 41.71 8.94 -0.94
C VAL A 10 40.31 9.35 -1.39
N MET A 11 39.95 8.93 -2.60
CA MET A 11 38.60 9.08 -3.14
C MET A 11 37.67 8.06 -2.46
N LEU A 12 36.95 8.49 -1.42
CA LEU A 12 35.89 7.71 -0.77
C LEU A 12 34.73 7.60 -1.75
N ILE A 13 34.62 6.44 -2.40
CA ILE A 13 33.45 6.08 -3.21
C ILE A 13 32.38 5.65 -2.21
N PHE A 14 31.42 6.55 -1.92
CA PHE A 14 30.19 6.18 -1.23
C PHE A 14 29.33 5.34 -2.20
N PHE A 15 29.39 4.02 -2.08
CA PHE A 15 28.37 3.16 -2.62
C PHE A 15 27.10 3.39 -1.79
N GLY A 16 26.24 4.28 -2.26
CA GLY A 16 24.88 4.40 -1.76
C GLY A 16 24.14 3.09 -2.04
N CYS A 17 23.95 2.27 -1.01
CA CYS A 17 23.06 1.12 -1.07
C CYS A 17 21.64 1.69 -1.19
N ASN A 18 21.10 1.76 -2.40
CA ASN A 18 19.67 2.01 -2.59
C ASN A 18 18.94 0.71 -2.16
N ALA A 19 18.59 0.62 -0.88
CA ALA A 19 17.65 -0.39 -0.45
C ALA A 19 16.32 -0.11 -1.17
N THR A 20 15.90 -1.01 -2.03
CA THR A 20 14.59 -0.95 -2.65
C THR A 20 13.60 -1.46 -1.61
N ASP A 21 12.71 -0.60 -1.16
CA ASP A 21 11.65 -1.01 -0.24
C ASP A 21 10.83 -2.13 -0.89
N THR A 22 10.68 -3.23 -0.16
CA THR A 22 9.90 -4.39 -0.63
C THR A 22 8.70 -4.60 0.28
N TYR A 23 7.51 -4.48 -0.29
CA TYR A 23 6.23 -4.67 0.39
C TYR A 23 5.72 -6.11 0.24
N ASP A 24 4.84 -6.55 1.13
CA ASP A 24 4.16 -7.83 0.96
C ASP A 24 3.15 -7.75 -0.18
N VAL A 25 2.40 -6.65 -0.24
CA VAL A 25 1.52 -6.31 -1.37
C VAL A 25 1.80 -4.89 -1.82
N LEU A 26 1.94 -4.71 -3.12
CA LEU A 26 2.09 -3.39 -3.75
C LEU A 26 1.00 -3.20 -4.79
N ILE A 27 0.09 -2.26 -4.52
CA ILE A 27 -0.98 -1.86 -5.45
C ILE A 27 -0.48 -0.66 -6.24
N ARG A 28 -0.45 -0.79 -7.57
CA ARG A 28 0.11 0.20 -8.47
C ARG A 28 -0.95 0.96 -9.26
N ASN A 29 -0.64 2.19 -9.59
CA ASN A 29 -1.38 3.02 -10.55
C ASN A 29 -2.85 3.28 -10.18
N GLY A 30 -3.24 3.10 -8.91
CA GLY A 30 -4.61 3.29 -8.47
C GLY A 30 -5.05 4.75 -8.43
N ASN A 31 -6.35 4.99 -8.57
CA ASN A 31 -6.96 6.26 -8.22
C ASN A 31 -7.42 6.16 -6.76
N ILE A 32 -6.62 6.70 -5.85
CA ILE A 32 -6.76 6.47 -4.40
C ILE A 32 -7.80 7.44 -3.82
N ALA A 33 -8.87 6.88 -3.24
CA ALA A 33 -9.86 7.59 -2.45
C ALA A 33 -9.67 7.21 -0.98
N ASP A 34 -8.95 8.02 -0.22
CA ASP A 34 -8.48 7.68 1.13
C ASP A 34 -9.52 7.90 2.24
N GLY A 35 -10.72 8.37 1.90
CA GLY A 35 -11.79 8.65 2.87
C GLY A 35 -11.65 9.97 3.62
N SER A 36 -10.63 10.78 3.35
CA SER A 36 -10.43 12.10 3.98
C SER A 36 -11.44 13.17 3.56
N GLY A 37 -12.22 12.91 2.52
CA GLY A 37 -13.09 13.92 1.88
C GLY A 37 -12.37 14.75 0.82
N SER A 38 -11.07 14.55 0.64
CA SER A 38 -10.30 15.17 -0.44
C SER A 38 -10.55 14.46 -1.78
N PRO A 39 -10.32 15.13 -2.93
CA PRO A 39 -10.39 14.46 -4.22
C PRO A 39 -9.44 13.27 -4.31
N ALA A 40 -9.88 12.20 -4.96
CA ALA A 40 -9.02 11.04 -5.23
C ALA A 40 -7.80 11.44 -6.06
N PHE A 41 -6.67 10.78 -5.81
CA PHE A 41 -5.40 11.06 -6.47
C PHE A 41 -4.75 9.77 -6.98
N ARG A 42 -3.90 9.90 -8.00
CA ARG A 42 -3.15 8.75 -8.53
C ARG A 42 -1.94 8.44 -7.65
N GLY A 43 -1.76 7.16 -7.36
CA GLY A 43 -0.64 6.71 -6.55
C GLY A 43 -0.57 5.19 -6.43
N ASP A 44 0.42 4.76 -5.67
CA ASP A 44 0.65 3.37 -5.32
C ASP A 44 0.43 3.20 -3.82
N ILE A 45 0.12 1.98 -3.38
CA ILE A 45 -0.05 1.63 -1.97
C ILE A 45 0.84 0.44 -1.65
N GLY A 46 1.74 0.61 -0.67
CA GLY A 46 2.58 -0.44 -0.13
C GLY A 46 2.04 -0.97 1.19
N ILE A 47 1.83 -2.28 1.27
CA ILE A 47 1.29 -2.97 2.45
C ILE A 47 2.36 -3.91 3.01
N MET A 48 2.56 -3.84 4.33
CA MET A 48 3.42 -4.73 5.11
C MET A 48 2.55 -5.43 6.15
N SER A 49 2.47 -6.76 6.06
CA SER A 49 1.58 -7.57 6.89
C SER A 49 0.11 -7.09 6.79
N ASP A 50 -0.43 -6.50 7.82
CA ASP A 50 -1.80 -5.97 7.92
C ASP A 50 -1.88 -4.44 7.89
N THR A 51 -0.76 -3.78 7.58
CA THR A 51 -0.64 -2.32 7.70
C THR A 51 -0.33 -1.67 6.36
N ILE A 52 -1.04 -0.59 6.03
CA ILE A 52 -0.67 0.30 4.93
C ILE A 52 0.59 1.06 5.36
N ALA A 53 1.74 0.65 4.83
CA ALA A 53 3.04 1.20 5.21
C ALA A 53 3.40 2.47 4.44
N ALA A 54 2.92 2.60 3.20
CA ALA A 54 3.18 3.77 2.37
C ALA A 54 2.08 4.00 1.35
N ILE A 55 1.83 5.27 1.03
CA ILE A 55 0.95 5.71 -0.05
C ILE A 55 1.67 6.82 -0.82
N GLY A 56 1.72 6.72 -2.14
CA GLY A 56 2.32 7.75 -2.98
C GLY A 56 3.04 7.21 -4.22
N ASP A 57 4.17 7.79 -4.59
CA ASP A 57 4.99 7.33 -5.71
C ASP A 57 5.95 6.24 -5.24
N LEU A 58 5.58 4.99 -5.44
CA LEU A 58 6.38 3.82 -5.10
C LEU A 58 6.96 3.12 -6.33
N ARG A 59 7.16 3.83 -7.44
CA ARG A 59 7.69 3.27 -8.71
C ARG A 59 9.02 2.52 -8.57
N LYS A 60 9.83 2.89 -7.56
CA LYS A 60 11.13 2.26 -7.29
C LYS A 60 11.03 1.11 -6.27
N ALA A 61 9.90 0.95 -5.63
CA ALA A 61 9.67 -0.13 -4.69
C ALA A 61 9.30 -1.43 -5.40
N GLY A 62 9.44 -2.56 -4.70
CA GLY A 62 8.97 -3.87 -5.14
C GLY A 62 7.90 -4.43 -4.22
N GLY A 63 7.13 -5.39 -4.68
CA GLY A 63 6.17 -6.14 -3.87
C GLY A 63 6.32 -7.64 -4.09
N LYS A 64 6.10 -8.43 -3.04
CA LYS A 64 6.00 -9.90 -3.18
C LYS A 64 4.80 -10.27 -4.06
N THR A 65 3.70 -9.53 -3.88
CA THR A 65 2.52 -9.54 -4.75
C THR A 65 2.31 -8.14 -5.29
N GLU A 66 2.22 -7.99 -6.60
CA GLU A 66 1.92 -6.71 -7.23
C GLU A 66 0.56 -6.76 -7.92
N ILE A 67 -0.27 -5.74 -7.69
CA ILE A 67 -1.61 -5.58 -8.25
C ILE A 67 -1.62 -4.31 -9.09
N ASP A 68 -1.88 -4.43 -10.38
CA ASP A 68 -2.09 -3.25 -11.22
C ASP A 68 -3.55 -2.78 -11.13
N ALA A 69 -3.75 -1.64 -10.51
CA ALA A 69 -5.04 -0.98 -10.35
C ALA A 69 -5.27 0.15 -11.37
N SER A 70 -4.61 0.08 -12.54
CA SER A 70 -4.80 1.05 -13.62
C SER A 70 -6.27 1.15 -14.02
N GLY A 71 -6.83 2.35 -13.95
CA GLY A 71 -8.24 2.61 -14.26
C GLY A 71 -9.23 2.22 -13.15
N MET A 72 -8.74 1.71 -12.03
CA MET A 72 -9.56 1.36 -10.87
C MET A 72 -9.45 2.42 -9.78
N THR A 73 -10.51 2.53 -8.97
CA THR A 73 -10.48 3.27 -7.72
C THR A 73 -10.09 2.33 -6.58
N VAL A 74 -9.10 2.74 -5.79
CA VAL A 74 -8.68 2.03 -4.57
C VAL A 74 -9.18 2.82 -3.38
N ALA A 75 -9.98 2.19 -2.53
CA ALA A 75 -10.57 2.81 -1.36
C ALA A 75 -10.45 1.86 -0.16
N PRO A 76 -10.52 2.38 1.09
CA PRO A 76 -10.72 1.54 2.26
C PRO A 76 -11.98 0.68 2.14
N GLY A 77 -12.00 -0.46 2.83
CA GLY A 77 -13.21 -1.26 2.91
C GLY A 77 -14.37 -0.48 3.55
N PHE A 78 -15.58 -0.76 3.11
CA PHE A 78 -16.77 -0.08 3.58
C PHE A 78 -17.25 -0.66 4.92
N ILE A 79 -17.86 0.22 5.73
CA ILE A 79 -18.50 -0.16 6.99
C ILE A 79 -20.02 -0.09 6.78
N ASN A 80 -20.70 -1.24 6.91
CA ASN A 80 -22.15 -1.28 6.95
C ASN A 80 -22.61 -0.97 8.38
N MET A 81 -23.10 0.25 8.60
CA MET A 81 -23.46 0.75 9.92
C MET A 81 -24.78 0.23 10.47
N LEU A 82 -25.57 -0.46 9.65
CA LEU A 82 -26.85 -1.06 10.05
C LEU A 82 -27.11 -2.29 9.20
N SER A 83 -26.61 -3.43 9.66
CA SER A 83 -26.85 -4.72 9.01
C SER A 83 -27.97 -5.48 9.69
N TRP A 84 -28.94 -5.94 8.89
CA TRP A 84 -30.00 -6.85 9.30
C TRP A 84 -29.67 -8.31 8.99
N ALA A 85 -28.41 -8.60 8.67
CA ALA A 85 -27.96 -9.88 8.18
C ALA A 85 -27.73 -10.94 9.27
N VAL A 86 -28.18 -10.72 10.51
CA VAL A 86 -27.88 -11.60 11.67
C VAL A 86 -28.26 -13.04 11.39
N GLU A 87 -29.49 -13.29 10.90
CA GLU A 87 -29.97 -14.65 10.62
C GLU A 87 -29.22 -15.29 9.45
N SER A 88 -29.03 -14.56 8.36
CA SER A 88 -28.31 -15.04 7.18
C SER A 88 -26.83 -15.32 7.46
N LEU A 89 -26.19 -14.58 8.36
CA LEU A 89 -24.81 -14.82 8.79
C LEU A 89 -24.67 -16.07 9.66
N ILE A 90 -25.72 -16.44 10.40
CA ILE A 90 -25.76 -17.71 11.14
C ILE A 90 -25.88 -18.89 10.17
N GLU A 91 -26.65 -18.75 9.10
CA GLU A 91 -26.79 -19.76 8.06
C GLU A 91 -25.56 -19.89 7.16
N ASP A 92 -25.02 -18.75 6.70
CA ASP A 92 -23.81 -18.68 5.88
C ASP A 92 -22.90 -17.54 6.31
N GLY A 93 -21.94 -17.83 7.18
CA GLY A 93 -20.97 -16.89 7.70
C GLY A 93 -19.99 -16.29 6.67
N ARG A 94 -20.08 -16.66 5.40
CA ARG A 94 -19.22 -16.09 4.35
C ARG A 94 -19.61 -14.68 3.96
N SER A 95 -20.84 -14.24 4.25
CA SER A 95 -21.36 -12.89 3.93
C SER A 95 -21.04 -12.42 2.50
N MET A 96 -21.18 -13.31 1.53
CA MET A 96 -20.76 -13.06 0.15
C MET A 96 -21.43 -11.84 -0.47
N GLY A 97 -22.65 -11.52 -0.06
CA GLY A 97 -23.37 -10.33 -0.52
C GLY A 97 -22.66 -9.03 -0.18
N ASP A 98 -22.05 -8.97 0.99
CA ASP A 98 -21.34 -7.78 1.48
C ASP A 98 -19.88 -7.76 1.02
N ILE A 99 -19.20 -8.90 1.11
CA ILE A 99 -17.78 -9.00 0.72
C ILE A 99 -17.56 -8.62 -0.75
N VAL A 100 -18.40 -9.07 -1.68
CA VAL A 100 -18.27 -8.73 -3.11
C VAL A 100 -18.54 -7.25 -3.40
N GLN A 101 -19.16 -6.53 -2.46
CA GLN A 101 -19.38 -5.09 -2.54
C GLN A 101 -18.30 -4.29 -1.79
N GLY A 102 -17.31 -4.98 -1.20
CA GLY A 102 -16.21 -4.35 -0.48
C GLY A 102 -16.53 -3.95 0.96
N VAL A 103 -17.61 -4.50 1.54
CA VAL A 103 -17.89 -4.33 2.97
C VAL A 103 -16.92 -5.19 3.78
N THR A 104 -16.23 -4.59 4.74
CA THR A 104 -15.20 -5.24 5.58
C THR A 104 -15.56 -5.24 7.05
N LEU A 105 -16.60 -4.49 7.44
CA LEU A 105 -17.10 -4.44 8.80
C LEU A 105 -18.63 -4.24 8.77
N GLU A 106 -19.33 -5.01 9.59
CA GLU A 106 -20.75 -4.86 9.79
C GLU A 106 -21.06 -4.53 11.24
N VAL A 107 -21.96 -3.57 11.43
CA VAL A 107 -22.55 -3.24 12.73
C VAL A 107 -23.97 -3.79 12.74
N LEU A 108 -24.18 -4.81 13.56
CA LEU A 108 -25.48 -5.49 13.70
C LEU A 108 -26.32 -4.75 14.76
N GLY A 109 -27.61 -4.53 14.47
CA GLY A 109 -28.55 -3.87 15.38
C GLY A 109 -29.95 -4.43 15.24
#